data_804d9f37784c4ea7aa0ecf798e4ef9a3
#
_entry.id   804d9f37784c4ea7aa0ecf798e4ef9a3
#
_cell.length_a   1.000
_cell.length_b   1.000
_cell.length_c   1.000
_cell.angle_alpha   90.00
_cell.angle_beta   90.00
_cell.angle_gamma   90.00
#
_symmetry.space_group_name_H-M   'P 1'
#
loop_
_entity.id
_entity.type
_entity.pdbx_description
1 polymer ?
#
loop_
_entity_poly.entity_id
_entity_poly.type
_entity_poly.pdbx_seq_one_letter_code
_entity_poly.pdbx_strand_id
1 'polypeptide(L)'
;MVYFTDKGAKNKNAHVYAVNASGNLEWSKEIGTNQQLTYNGVTLGADGYLYVGHSGGKKVWKLDTNSNGALTEVQNVGQNVMAGVTIGPDRRLYFGTVESNDIGSVKAVTVNTLSETSSWSMRGGDLQGTNRQK
;
A
#
# COMPACT_ATOMS: atom_id res chain seq x y z
N MET A 1 -12.11 -8.09 7.50
CA MET A 1 -11.92 -7.53 6.15
C MET A 1 -10.53 -7.93 5.65
N VAL A 2 -10.41 -8.36 4.40
CA VAL A 2 -9.13 -8.66 3.75
C VAL A 2 -8.90 -7.64 2.64
N TYR A 3 -7.71 -7.07 2.56
CA TYR A 3 -7.33 -6.11 1.55
C TYR A 3 -6.17 -6.65 0.71
N PHE A 4 -6.25 -6.48 -0.59
CA PHE A 4 -5.20 -6.90 -1.51
C PHE A 4 -5.19 -6.03 -2.77
N THR A 5 -4.13 -6.17 -3.56
CA THR A 5 -3.96 -5.45 -4.82
C THR A 5 -3.80 -6.43 -5.97
N ASP A 6 -4.26 -6.05 -7.14
CA ASP A 6 -3.72 -6.61 -8.38
C ASP A 6 -2.55 -5.73 -8.90
N LYS A 7 -1.78 -6.29 -9.79
CA LYS A 7 -0.65 -5.59 -10.39
C LYS A 7 -1.10 -4.61 -11.47
N GLY A 8 -2.30 -4.80 -12.02
CA GLY A 8 -2.62 -4.28 -13.34
C GLY A 8 -1.78 -4.94 -14.44
N ALA A 9 -2.03 -4.58 -15.68
CA ALA A 9 -1.27 -5.04 -16.84
C ALA A 9 -0.96 -3.84 -17.74
N LYS A 10 -0.16 -4.07 -18.78
CA LYS A 10 0.05 -3.05 -19.82
C LYS A 10 -1.32 -2.62 -20.37
N ASN A 11 -1.61 -1.35 -20.32
CA ASN A 11 -2.89 -0.74 -20.70
C ASN A 11 -4.09 -1.14 -19.82
N LYS A 12 -3.87 -1.65 -18.61
CA LYS A 12 -4.91 -1.88 -17.60
C LYS A 12 -4.52 -1.23 -16.30
N ASN A 13 -5.52 -0.73 -15.59
CA ASN A 13 -5.32 -0.09 -14.31
C ASN A 13 -5.19 -1.16 -13.21
N ALA A 14 -4.40 -0.85 -12.20
CA ALA A 14 -4.31 -1.66 -11.00
C ALA A 14 -5.41 -1.25 -10.01
N HIS A 15 -5.86 -2.21 -9.20
CA HIS A 15 -6.91 -2.00 -8.22
C HIS A 15 -6.48 -2.43 -6.82
N VAL A 16 -7.09 -1.79 -5.83
CA VAL A 16 -7.15 -2.28 -4.45
C VAL A 16 -8.53 -2.84 -4.21
N TYR A 17 -8.61 -3.98 -3.55
CA TYR A 17 -9.85 -4.69 -3.25
C TYR A 17 -10.03 -4.82 -1.75
N ALA A 18 -11.28 -4.74 -1.30
CA ALA A 18 -11.70 -5.09 0.04
C ALA A 18 -12.73 -6.24 -0.04
N VAL A 19 -12.45 -7.33 0.68
CA VAL A 19 -13.28 -8.52 0.71
C VAL A 19 -13.64 -8.83 2.17
N ASN A 20 -14.90 -9.14 2.43
CA ASN A 20 -15.35 -9.49 3.78
C ASN A 20 -15.00 -10.94 4.18
N ALA A 21 -15.29 -11.29 5.41
CA ALA A 21 -14.98 -12.63 5.93
C ALA A 21 -15.76 -13.77 5.23
N SER A 22 -16.85 -13.45 4.55
CA SER A 22 -17.63 -14.41 3.75
C SER A 22 -17.12 -14.55 2.31
N GLY A 23 -16.04 -13.84 1.94
CA GLY A 23 -15.46 -13.85 0.60
C GLY A 23 -16.15 -12.93 -0.40
N ASN A 24 -17.08 -12.08 0.04
CA ASN A 24 -17.78 -11.16 -0.85
C ASN A 24 -16.97 -9.87 -1.02
N LEU A 25 -16.94 -9.37 -2.26
CA LEU A 25 -16.36 -8.06 -2.58
C LEU A 25 -17.20 -6.96 -1.95
N GLU A 26 -16.59 -6.15 -1.09
CA GLU A 26 -17.21 -4.97 -0.49
C GLU A 26 -16.99 -3.74 -1.38
N TRP A 27 -15.75 -3.53 -1.80
CA TRP A 27 -15.42 -2.49 -2.76
C TRP A 27 -14.12 -2.80 -3.50
N SER A 28 -13.98 -2.19 -4.66
CA SER A 28 -12.70 -2.09 -5.37
C SER A 28 -12.42 -0.64 -5.76
N LYS A 29 -11.16 -0.26 -5.75
CA LYS A 29 -10.71 1.07 -6.12
C LYS A 29 -9.59 1.00 -7.13
N GLU A 30 -9.83 1.59 -8.29
CA GLU A 30 -8.84 1.78 -9.33
C GLU A 30 -7.81 2.84 -8.91
N ILE A 31 -6.53 2.53 -9.13
CA ILE A 31 -5.41 3.42 -8.84
C ILE A 31 -4.65 3.70 -10.13
N GLY A 32 -4.84 4.89 -10.64
CA GLY A 32 -4.13 5.42 -11.81
C GLY A 32 -4.48 4.72 -13.14
N THR A 33 -4.08 5.32 -14.22
CA THR A 33 -4.25 4.83 -15.58
C THR A 33 -2.93 4.26 -16.11
N ASN A 34 -2.98 3.10 -16.76
CA ASN A 34 -1.84 2.45 -17.43
C ASN A 34 -0.61 2.20 -16.52
N GLN A 35 -0.81 1.99 -15.23
CA GLN A 35 0.28 2.01 -14.29
C GLN A 35 0.19 0.87 -13.29
N GLN A 36 1.33 0.33 -12.96
CA GLN A 36 1.45 -0.83 -12.08
C GLN A 36 1.55 -0.37 -10.62
N LEU A 37 0.76 -1.00 -9.76
CA LEU A 37 1.01 -0.97 -8.32
C LEU A 37 2.27 -1.79 -7.98
N THR A 38 2.81 -1.56 -6.80
CA THR A 38 3.89 -2.40 -6.30
C THR A 38 3.40 -3.83 -6.11
N TYR A 39 4.26 -4.79 -6.35
CA TYR A 39 3.97 -6.22 -6.19
C TYR A 39 3.68 -6.66 -4.73
N ASN A 40 3.72 -5.75 -3.79
CA ASN A 40 3.86 -6.07 -2.37
C ASN A 40 2.64 -5.74 -1.51
N GLY A 41 1.50 -5.49 -2.15
CA GLY A 41 0.23 -5.32 -1.42
C GLY A 41 0.06 -3.97 -0.74
N VAL A 42 -0.81 -3.95 0.24
CA VAL A 42 -1.19 -2.77 1.03
C VAL A 42 -0.77 -2.94 2.48
N THR A 43 -0.62 -1.83 3.20
CA THR A 43 -0.44 -1.80 4.65
C THR A 43 -1.60 -1.05 5.29
N LEU A 44 -2.24 -1.66 6.29
CA LEU A 44 -3.33 -1.06 7.05
C LEU A 44 -2.75 -0.30 8.26
N GLY A 45 -3.10 0.99 8.36
CA GLY A 45 -2.83 1.81 9.52
C GLY A 45 -3.94 1.72 10.56
N ALA A 46 -3.60 1.93 11.83
CA ALA A 46 -4.55 2.00 12.94
C ALA A 46 -5.52 3.20 12.84
N ASP A 47 -5.27 4.11 11.91
CA ASP A 47 -6.15 5.22 11.55
C ASP A 47 -7.27 4.83 10.57
N GLY A 48 -7.34 3.55 10.18
CA GLY A 48 -8.34 3.05 9.23
C GLY A 48 -8.02 3.32 7.76
N TYR A 49 -6.80 3.74 7.44
CA TYR A 49 -6.36 3.92 6.06
C TYR A 49 -5.46 2.77 5.58
N LEU A 50 -5.63 2.42 4.32
CA LEU A 50 -4.67 1.57 3.61
C LEU A 50 -3.62 2.45 2.94
N TYR A 51 -2.37 2.02 3.02
CA TYR A 51 -1.23 2.66 2.35
C TYR A 51 -0.70 1.76 1.25
N VAL A 52 -0.50 2.32 0.06
CA VAL A 52 -0.05 1.57 -1.11
C VAL A 52 0.95 2.36 -1.94
N GLY A 53 2.02 1.69 -2.35
CA GLY A 53 2.99 2.25 -3.28
C GLY A 53 2.53 2.07 -4.73
N HIS A 54 2.70 3.10 -5.53
CA HIS A 54 2.34 3.13 -6.94
C HIS A 54 3.59 3.36 -7.79
N SER A 55 4.09 2.28 -8.37
CA SER A 55 5.33 2.31 -9.14
C SER A 55 5.21 3.22 -10.36
N GLY A 56 4.30 2.94 -11.26
CA GLY A 56 4.13 3.72 -12.48
C GLY A 56 3.73 5.17 -12.23
N GLY A 57 2.94 5.44 -11.20
CA GLY A 57 2.52 6.78 -10.80
C GLY A 57 3.55 7.53 -9.96
N LYS A 58 4.61 6.86 -9.52
CA LYS A 58 5.68 7.44 -8.69
C LYS A 58 5.16 8.11 -7.42
N LYS A 59 4.15 7.49 -6.80
CA LYS A 59 3.39 8.04 -5.69
C LYS A 59 3.17 7.01 -4.59
N VAL A 60 2.88 7.50 -3.40
CA VAL A 60 2.26 6.73 -2.34
C VAL A 60 0.86 7.30 -2.10
N TRP A 61 -0.11 6.40 -2.06
CA TRP A 61 -1.52 6.71 -1.82
C TRP A 61 -1.96 6.20 -0.45
N LYS A 62 -2.97 6.86 0.11
CA LYS A 62 -3.79 6.30 1.16
C LYS A 62 -5.24 6.20 0.70
N LEU A 63 -5.91 5.12 1.14
CA LEU A 63 -7.31 4.84 0.83
C LEU A 63 -8.08 4.74 2.14
N ASP A 64 -9.17 5.48 2.25
CA ASP A 64 -10.07 5.41 3.39
C ASP A 64 -10.92 4.13 3.33
N THR A 65 -10.74 3.24 4.30
CA THR A 65 -11.49 1.97 4.34
C THR A 65 -12.98 2.16 4.63
N ASN A 66 -13.36 3.27 5.27
CA ASN A 66 -14.74 3.59 5.61
C ASN A 66 -15.48 4.36 4.50
N SER A 67 -14.75 4.80 3.48
CA SER A 67 -15.29 5.59 2.35
C SER A 67 -15.05 4.88 1.01
N ASN A 68 -15.22 3.56 0.98
CA ASN A 68 -15.06 2.72 -0.22
C ASN A 68 -13.74 2.97 -0.95
N GLY A 69 -12.66 3.11 -0.21
CA GLY A 69 -11.33 3.31 -0.76
C GLY A 69 -11.10 4.71 -1.35
N ALA A 70 -11.75 5.74 -0.82
CA ALA A 70 -11.50 7.12 -1.27
C ALA A 70 -10.00 7.44 -1.22
N LEU A 71 -9.45 7.89 -2.36
CA LEU A 71 -8.02 8.11 -2.55
C LEU A 71 -7.57 9.48 -2.07
N THR A 72 -6.44 9.51 -1.37
CA THR A 72 -5.69 10.73 -1.08
C THR A 72 -4.20 10.48 -1.35
N GLU A 73 -3.53 11.41 -1.99
CA GLU A 73 -2.07 11.35 -2.18
C GLU A 73 -1.36 11.61 -0.85
N VAL A 74 -0.46 10.70 -0.44
CA VAL A 74 0.41 10.90 0.72
C VAL A 74 1.67 11.63 0.29
N GLN A 75 2.30 11.17 -0.79
CA GLN A 75 3.57 11.68 -1.27
C GLN A 75 3.73 11.45 -2.77
N ASN A 76 4.09 12.51 -3.49
CA ASN A 76 4.68 12.39 -4.81
C ASN A 76 6.18 12.11 -4.63
N VAL A 77 6.62 10.95 -5.05
CA VAL A 77 7.99 10.49 -4.83
C VAL A 77 8.91 10.88 -5.99
N GLY A 78 8.35 11.09 -7.19
CA GLY A 78 9.08 11.33 -8.43
C GLY A 78 9.86 10.13 -8.97
N GLN A 79 9.85 9.00 -8.25
CA GLN A 79 10.57 7.77 -8.55
C GLN A 79 9.65 6.56 -8.42
N ASN A 80 10.00 5.46 -9.10
CA ASN A 80 9.22 4.22 -9.01
C ASN A 80 9.27 3.65 -7.60
N VAL A 81 8.12 3.45 -6.98
CA VAL A 81 8.00 2.73 -5.70
C VAL A 81 8.01 1.24 -6.01
N MET A 82 9.06 0.53 -5.63
CA MET A 82 9.30 -0.87 -6.03
C MET A 82 9.11 -1.87 -4.90
N ALA A 83 9.13 -1.42 -3.65
CA ALA A 83 8.90 -2.27 -2.49
C ALA A 83 7.59 -1.94 -1.81
N GLY A 84 7.05 -2.91 -1.07
CA GLY A 84 5.87 -2.69 -0.24
C GLY A 84 6.11 -1.60 0.79
N VAL A 85 5.07 -0.88 1.11
CA VAL A 85 5.10 0.14 2.15
C VAL A 85 4.95 -0.50 3.53
N THR A 86 5.65 0.01 4.52
CA THR A 86 5.62 -0.48 5.90
C THR A 86 5.56 0.70 6.86
N ILE A 87 4.67 0.67 7.84
CA ILE A 87 4.59 1.69 8.89
C ILE A 87 5.48 1.27 10.06
N GLY A 88 6.48 2.09 10.35
CA GLY A 88 7.38 1.90 11.47
C GLY A 88 6.78 2.33 12.81
N PRO A 89 7.40 1.94 13.94
CA PRO A 89 6.95 2.32 15.28
C PRO A 89 7.09 3.83 15.56
N ASP A 90 7.86 4.53 14.76
CA ASP A 90 8.07 5.97 14.76
C ASP A 90 6.99 6.75 13.96
N ARG A 91 5.92 6.06 13.53
CA ARG A 91 4.81 6.61 12.74
C ARG A 91 5.25 7.16 11.38
N ARG A 92 6.25 6.55 10.79
CA ARG A 92 6.69 6.81 9.42
C ARG A 92 6.37 5.64 8.52
N LEU A 93 6.02 5.97 7.29
CA LEU A 93 5.84 5.01 6.21
C LEU A 93 7.18 4.86 5.48
N TYR A 94 7.72 3.65 5.49
CA TYR A 94 8.96 3.29 4.81
C TYR A 94 8.67 2.54 3.52
N PHE A 95 9.40 2.85 2.47
CA PHE A 95 9.27 2.18 1.17
C PHE A 95 10.56 2.31 0.35
N GLY A 96 10.79 1.30 -0.50
CA GLY A 96 11.90 1.31 -1.45
C GLY A 96 11.51 1.99 -2.76
N THR A 97 12.45 2.74 -3.32
CA THR A 97 12.32 3.36 -4.64
C THR A 97 13.48 2.96 -5.54
N VAL A 98 13.25 3.01 -6.86
CA VAL A 98 14.32 2.87 -7.86
C VAL A 98 14.34 4.11 -8.74
N GLU A 99 15.52 4.67 -8.90
CA GLU A 99 15.80 5.79 -9.78
C GLU A 99 16.01 5.33 -11.23
N SER A 100 16.07 6.28 -12.16
CA SER A 100 16.21 5.98 -13.59
C SER A 100 17.53 5.30 -13.99
N ASN A 101 18.50 5.28 -13.09
CA ASN A 101 19.81 4.64 -13.24
C ASN A 101 19.94 3.31 -12.45
N ASP A 102 18.83 2.71 -12.08
CA ASP A 102 18.73 1.48 -11.29
C ASP A 102 19.33 1.57 -9.86
N ILE A 103 19.55 2.79 -9.36
CA ILE A 103 19.95 2.98 -7.97
C ILE A 103 18.73 2.87 -7.06
N GLY A 104 18.79 1.95 -6.11
CA GLY A 104 17.77 1.78 -5.06
C GLY A 104 17.96 2.80 -3.94
N SER A 105 16.86 3.29 -3.40
CA SER A 105 16.82 4.16 -2.23
C SER A 105 15.71 3.75 -1.28
N VAL A 106 15.89 4.03 0.02
CA VAL A 106 14.81 3.92 1.02
C VAL A 106 14.32 5.33 1.34
N LYS A 107 13.02 5.49 1.32
CA LYS A 107 12.33 6.75 1.66
C LYS A 107 11.49 6.55 2.92
N ALA A 108 11.30 7.63 3.68
CA ALA A 108 10.41 7.66 4.84
C ALA A 108 9.54 8.92 4.80
N VAL A 109 8.25 8.75 5.09
CA VAL A 109 7.27 9.84 5.14
C VAL A 109 6.47 9.72 6.44
N THR A 110 6.29 10.84 7.16
CA THR A 110 5.47 10.86 8.37
C THR A 110 3.99 10.67 8.02
N VAL A 111 3.32 9.73 8.68
CA VAL A 111 1.89 9.43 8.47
C VAL A 111 1.05 9.58 9.74
N ASN A 112 1.68 9.80 10.89
CA ASN A 112 1.05 10.02 12.21
C ASN A 112 0.19 8.85 12.70
N THR A 113 0.35 7.67 12.16
CA THR A 113 -0.35 6.46 12.58
C THR A 113 0.64 5.33 12.85
N LEU A 114 0.17 4.31 13.56
CA LEU A 114 0.87 3.03 13.72
C LEU A 114 0.28 2.00 12.74
N SER A 115 1.00 0.92 12.52
CA SER A 115 0.43 -0.23 11.83
C SER A 115 -0.71 -0.82 12.65
N GLU A 116 -1.77 -1.26 11.97
CA GLU A 116 -2.85 -2.00 12.64
C GLU A 116 -2.29 -3.33 13.17
N THR A 117 -2.59 -3.62 14.43
CA THR A 117 -2.04 -4.80 15.12
C THR A 117 -3.05 -5.94 15.30
N SER A 118 -4.33 -5.68 15.07
CA SER A 118 -5.40 -6.66 15.29
C SER A 118 -5.56 -7.66 14.13
N SER A 119 -4.86 -7.44 13.02
CA SER A 119 -5.00 -8.23 11.81
C SER A 119 -3.67 -8.30 11.05
N TRP A 120 -3.66 -9.01 9.93
CA TRP A 120 -2.53 -9.07 9.01
C TRP A 120 -2.40 -7.75 8.24
N SER A 121 -1.76 -6.77 8.84
CA SER A 121 -1.76 -5.38 8.39
C SER A 121 -0.75 -5.06 7.29
N MET A 122 0.21 -5.92 7.07
CA MET A 122 1.26 -5.75 6.06
C MET A 122 1.75 -7.09 5.54
N ARG A 123 2.50 -7.07 4.46
CA ARG A 123 3.17 -8.28 3.96
C ARG A 123 4.10 -8.85 5.05
N GLY A 124 3.94 -10.14 5.31
CA GLY A 124 4.69 -10.82 6.38
C GLY A 124 4.04 -10.73 7.77
N GLY A 125 2.91 -10.03 7.92
CA GLY A 125 2.08 -9.98 9.13
C GLY A 125 2.61 -9.05 10.22
N ASP A 126 3.89 -8.81 10.30
CA ASP A 126 4.55 -7.94 11.29
C ASP A 126 5.79 -7.27 10.70
N LEU A 127 6.41 -6.37 11.48
CA LEU A 127 7.62 -5.64 11.08
C LEU A 127 8.84 -6.55 10.83
N GLN A 128 8.86 -7.73 11.41
CA GLN A 128 9.92 -8.73 11.23
C GLN A 128 9.64 -9.66 10.04
N GLY A 129 8.47 -9.57 9.40
CA GLY A 129 8.09 -10.39 8.27
C GLY A 129 7.95 -11.89 8.63
N THR A 130 7.56 -12.19 9.89
CA THR A 130 7.51 -13.58 10.39
C THR A 130 6.36 -14.40 9.82
N ASN A 131 5.46 -13.79 9.05
CA ASN A 131 4.24 -14.41 8.54
C ASN A 131 3.35 -15.01 9.65
N ARG A 132 3.37 -14.40 10.83
CA ARG A 132 2.54 -14.79 11.97
C ARG A 132 1.55 -13.70 12.30
N GLN A 133 0.31 -14.09 12.55
CA GLN A 133 -0.68 -13.23 13.15
C GLN A 133 -0.42 -13.14 14.66
N LYS A 134 -0.41 -11.95 15.17
CA LYS A 134 -0.30 -11.74 16.62
C LYS A 134 -1.64 -11.95 17.31
#